data_b3137af8eb422297f05cd39a7d89cd01
#
_entry.id   b3137af8eb422297f05cd39a7d89cd01
#
_cell.length_a   1.000
_cell.length_b   1.000
_cell.length_c   1.000
_cell.angle_alpha   90.00
_cell.angle_beta   90.00
_cell.angle_gamma   90.00
#
_symmetry.space_group_name_H-M   'P 1'
#
loop_
_entity.id
_entity.type
_entity.pdbx_description
1 polymer ?
#
loop_
_entity_poly.entity_id
_entity_poly.type
_entity_poly.pdbx_seq_one_letter_code
_entity_poly.pdbx_strand_id
1 'polypeptide(L)'
;MSEYKKSALVLGAGGFIGSHMVDRLRSEGYWVRGVDIKYPQFSATNANEFVCMDLTDVDVMRRVIRFAGYNGNNYYSQIVDKFLEPFDEIYQFAADMGGAGFIFTGDNDADIMHNSALINLNLLQEQLAFNKLKQKNKTKIFYSSSACMYPEHNQLDPKNPDCREDSAYPANPDSEYGWEKLFSERLYFAFNRNYNIPVRIARYHNIFGPKTTWKGGREKAPAAICRKVAEVPFVGGAVEVWGD
;
A
#
# COMPACT_ATOMS: atom_id res chain seq x y z
N MET A 1 -2.95 -15.32 28.55
CA MET A 1 -3.73 -14.39 27.69
C MET A 1 -2.72 -13.71 26.78
N SER A 2 -3.01 -13.54 25.47
CA SER A 2 -2.07 -12.88 24.57
C SER A 2 -1.94 -11.41 24.99
N GLU A 3 -0.71 -10.90 24.98
CA GLU A 3 -0.39 -9.48 25.22
C GLU A 3 -1.03 -8.54 24.19
N TYR A 4 -1.40 -9.08 23.03
CA TYR A 4 -1.91 -8.35 21.88
C TYR A 4 -3.41 -8.57 21.66
N LYS A 5 -4.11 -7.52 21.26
CA LYS A 5 -5.56 -7.54 20.98
C LYS A 5 -5.89 -8.23 19.66
N LYS A 6 -5.06 -8.03 18.65
CA LYS A 6 -5.22 -8.51 17.26
C LYS A 6 -3.88 -8.62 16.56
N SER A 7 -3.88 -9.28 15.41
CA SER A 7 -2.73 -9.35 14.50
C SER A 7 -2.99 -8.59 13.20
N ALA A 8 -1.97 -7.89 12.69
CA ALA A 8 -2.03 -7.18 11.43
C ALA A 8 -0.81 -7.45 10.55
N LEU A 9 -1.06 -7.57 9.26
CA LEU A 9 -0.04 -7.62 8.22
C LEU A 9 -0.06 -6.31 7.44
N VAL A 10 1.08 -5.63 7.35
CA VAL A 10 1.23 -4.39 6.58
C VAL A 10 2.17 -4.66 5.41
N LEU A 11 1.63 -4.70 4.20
CA LEU A 11 2.38 -4.83 2.94
C LEU A 11 2.73 -3.43 2.43
N GLY A 12 3.99 -3.18 2.08
CA GLY A 12 4.50 -1.84 1.82
C GLY A 12 4.92 -1.09 3.09
N ALA A 13 5.30 -1.82 4.15
CA ALA A 13 5.61 -1.28 5.47
C ALA A 13 6.89 -0.44 5.55
N GLY A 14 7.78 -0.57 4.57
CA GLY A 14 8.99 0.24 4.43
C GLY A 14 8.75 1.59 3.75
N GLY A 15 7.56 1.77 3.14
CA GLY A 15 7.12 3.01 2.50
C GLY A 15 6.56 4.02 3.49
N PHE A 16 6.26 5.23 2.98
CA PHE A 16 5.75 6.36 3.76
C PHE A 16 4.45 6.00 4.52
N ILE A 17 3.39 5.63 3.81
CA ILE A 17 2.08 5.35 4.42
C ILE A 17 2.15 4.09 5.29
N GLY A 18 2.82 3.03 4.80
CA GLY A 18 2.95 1.77 5.53
C GLY A 18 3.67 1.90 6.86
N SER A 19 4.75 2.70 6.93
CA SER A 19 5.47 2.94 8.19
C SER A 19 4.60 3.66 9.23
N HIS A 20 3.81 4.65 8.82
CA HIS A 20 2.84 5.30 9.71
C HIS A 20 1.73 4.35 10.17
N MET A 21 1.27 3.45 9.29
CA MET A 21 0.28 2.44 9.66
C MET A 21 0.84 1.45 10.68
N VAL A 22 2.10 1.01 10.51
CA VAL A 22 2.80 0.18 11.52
C VAL A 22 2.80 0.87 12.88
N ASP A 23 3.24 2.15 12.93
CA ASP A 23 3.30 2.92 14.17
C ASP A 23 1.90 3.02 14.82
N ARG A 24 0.87 3.30 14.03
CA ARG A 24 -0.51 3.40 14.50
C ARG A 24 -1.03 2.09 15.08
N LEU A 25 -0.91 0.99 14.35
CA LEU A 25 -1.38 -0.32 14.78
C LEU A 25 -0.66 -0.78 16.06
N ARG A 26 0.65 -0.55 16.16
CA ARG A 26 1.43 -0.83 17.37
C ARG A 26 0.90 -0.04 18.57
N SER A 27 0.61 1.25 18.39
CA SER A 27 0.05 2.09 19.47
C SER A 27 -1.35 1.64 19.91
N GLU A 28 -2.10 0.98 19.05
CA GLU A 28 -3.42 0.41 19.34
C GLU A 28 -3.35 -1.01 19.96
N GLY A 29 -2.15 -1.57 20.14
CA GLY A 29 -1.93 -2.87 20.77
C GLY A 29 -2.06 -4.06 19.82
N TYR A 30 -1.84 -3.85 18.52
CA TYR A 30 -1.73 -4.94 17.55
C TYR A 30 -0.33 -5.59 17.59
N TRP A 31 -0.30 -6.89 17.31
CA TRP A 31 0.91 -7.52 16.81
C TRP A 31 1.02 -7.27 15.30
N VAL A 32 2.14 -6.70 14.86
CA VAL A 32 2.29 -6.24 13.48
C VAL A 32 3.45 -6.91 12.80
N ARG A 33 3.18 -7.56 11.65
CA ARG A 33 4.20 -7.91 10.65
C ARG A 33 4.22 -6.86 9.57
N GLY A 34 5.38 -6.24 9.34
CA GLY A 34 5.64 -5.38 8.19
C GLY A 34 6.38 -6.16 7.10
N VAL A 35 6.01 -5.96 5.84
CA VAL A 35 6.70 -6.54 4.68
C VAL A 35 6.94 -5.47 3.63
N ASP A 36 8.15 -5.40 3.09
CA ASP A 36 8.51 -4.50 2.00
C ASP A 36 9.78 -5.04 1.31
N ILE A 37 10.10 -4.56 0.12
CA ILE A 37 11.37 -4.82 -0.56
C ILE A 37 12.55 -4.07 0.08
N LYS A 38 12.27 -3.13 0.98
CA LYS A 38 13.26 -2.28 1.67
C LYS A 38 12.82 -1.94 3.09
N TYR A 39 13.78 -1.65 3.94
CA TYR A 39 13.52 -1.08 5.26
C TYR A 39 13.05 0.37 5.16
N PRO A 40 12.29 0.89 6.16
CA PRO A 40 11.94 2.32 6.23
C PRO A 40 13.21 3.19 6.23
N GLN A 41 13.20 4.23 5.39
CA GLN A 41 14.39 5.07 5.16
C GLN A 41 14.63 6.08 6.30
N PHE A 42 13.55 6.58 6.94
CA PHE A 42 13.63 7.75 7.81
C PHE A 42 13.50 7.44 9.31
N SER A 43 13.21 6.20 9.66
CA SER A 43 13.16 5.73 11.06
C SER A 43 13.28 4.22 11.11
N ALA A 44 13.71 3.68 12.24
CA ALA A 44 13.54 2.25 12.50
C ALA A 44 12.05 1.87 12.50
N THR A 45 11.73 0.65 12.08
CA THR A 45 10.37 0.13 12.15
C THR A 45 10.00 -0.25 13.56
N ASN A 46 8.75 0.01 13.95
CA ASN A 46 8.14 -0.45 15.20
C ASN A 46 7.37 -1.78 15.05
N ALA A 47 7.41 -2.42 13.87
CA ALA A 47 6.78 -3.72 13.67
C ALA A 47 7.37 -4.77 14.65
N ASN A 48 6.54 -5.71 15.11
CA ASN A 48 7.04 -6.85 15.90
C ASN A 48 7.94 -7.75 15.06
N GLU A 49 7.64 -7.85 13.78
CA GLU A 49 8.41 -8.58 12.79
C GLU A 49 8.46 -7.77 11.48
N PHE A 50 9.63 -7.64 10.89
CA PHE A 50 9.79 -6.99 9.59
C PHE A 50 10.49 -7.95 8.63
N VAL A 51 9.86 -8.17 7.47
CA VAL A 51 10.33 -9.08 6.43
C VAL A 51 10.70 -8.27 5.21
N CYS A 52 11.98 -8.26 4.85
CA CYS A 52 12.47 -7.57 3.66
C CYS A 52 12.49 -8.55 2.49
N MET A 53 11.41 -8.58 1.70
CA MET A 53 11.22 -9.50 0.58
C MET A 53 10.31 -8.91 -0.49
N ASP A 54 10.41 -9.44 -1.71
CA ASP A 54 9.60 -9.03 -2.86
C ASP A 54 8.23 -9.73 -2.87
N LEU A 55 7.16 -8.95 -2.85
CA LEU A 55 5.78 -9.44 -2.86
C LEU A 55 5.26 -9.83 -4.26
N THR A 56 6.02 -9.56 -5.31
CA THR A 56 5.75 -10.09 -6.65
C THR A 56 6.02 -11.59 -6.73
N ASP A 57 6.84 -12.14 -5.82
CA ASP A 57 7.06 -13.57 -5.66
C ASP A 57 5.87 -14.20 -4.89
N VAL A 58 5.16 -15.12 -5.54
CA VAL A 58 3.99 -15.81 -4.97
C VAL A 58 4.34 -16.67 -3.76
N ASP A 59 5.55 -17.26 -3.70
CA ASP A 59 5.98 -18.06 -2.56
C ASP A 59 6.32 -17.19 -1.35
N VAL A 60 6.81 -15.98 -1.59
CA VAL A 60 6.96 -14.95 -0.55
C VAL A 60 5.57 -14.56 -0.04
N MET A 61 4.64 -14.19 -0.93
CA MET A 61 3.27 -13.82 -0.54
C MET A 61 2.62 -14.93 0.29
N ARG A 62 2.70 -16.18 -0.15
CA ARG A 62 2.17 -17.35 0.57
C ARG A 62 2.71 -17.46 1.99
N ARG A 63 3.99 -17.18 2.19
CA ARG A 63 4.63 -17.25 3.52
C ARG A 63 4.23 -16.08 4.41
N VAL A 64 4.21 -14.85 3.89
CA VAL A 64 3.99 -13.66 4.71
C VAL A 64 2.55 -13.50 5.21
N ILE A 65 1.54 -14.02 4.49
CA ILE A 65 0.14 -13.98 4.92
C ILE A 65 -0.20 -14.96 6.04
N ARG A 66 0.69 -15.88 6.36
CA ARG A 66 0.49 -16.92 7.37
C ARG A 66 1.08 -16.51 8.70
N PHE A 67 0.27 -16.50 9.73
CA PHE A 67 0.67 -16.07 11.07
C PHE A 67 0.93 -17.26 11.98
N ALA A 68 2.14 -17.35 12.52
CA ALA A 68 2.56 -18.47 13.39
C ALA A 68 2.18 -18.29 14.87
N GLY A 69 1.32 -17.29 15.18
CA GLY A 69 0.98 -16.93 16.56
C GLY A 69 1.98 -15.94 17.19
N TYR A 70 1.62 -15.39 18.35
CA TYR A 70 2.37 -14.32 19.02
C TYR A 70 3.74 -14.71 19.56
N ASN A 71 4.00 -16.02 19.70
CA ASN A 71 5.25 -16.57 20.25
C ASN A 71 6.10 -17.30 19.18
N GLY A 72 5.75 -17.17 17.91
CA GLY A 72 6.40 -17.89 16.82
C GLY A 72 7.75 -17.29 16.44
N ASN A 73 8.84 -17.83 16.98
CA ASN A 73 10.20 -17.44 16.62
C ASN A 73 10.70 -18.07 15.30
N ASN A 74 9.85 -18.74 14.50
CA ASN A 74 10.33 -19.53 13.38
C ASN A 74 9.57 -19.27 12.09
N TYR A 75 9.84 -18.12 11.48
CA TYR A 75 9.40 -17.81 10.13
C TYR A 75 9.92 -18.82 9.07
N TYR A 76 11.07 -19.43 9.34
CA TYR A 76 11.75 -20.36 8.43
C TYR A 76 11.63 -21.84 8.81
N SER A 77 11.03 -22.17 9.95
CA SER A 77 10.83 -23.57 10.32
C SER A 77 9.70 -24.18 9.50
N GLN A 78 9.79 -25.47 9.21
CA GLN A 78 8.77 -26.30 8.55
C GLN A 78 7.52 -26.44 9.45
N ILE A 79 6.92 -25.29 9.84
CA ILE A 79 5.68 -25.30 10.59
C ILE A 79 4.60 -25.82 9.64
N VAL A 80 4.05 -26.96 9.99
CA VAL A 80 2.93 -27.55 9.26
C VAL A 80 1.79 -26.52 9.22
N ASP A 81 1.21 -26.27 8.07
CA ASP A 81 0.10 -25.31 7.84
C ASP A 81 -1.02 -25.41 8.88
N LYS A 82 -1.15 -26.58 9.53
CA LYS A 82 -2.12 -26.83 10.60
C LYS A 82 -2.03 -25.85 11.78
N PHE A 83 -0.83 -25.36 12.11
CA PHE A 83 -0.58 -24.50 13.26
C PHE A 83 -0.57 -23.00 12.91
N LEU A 84 -0.63 -22.67 11.62
CA LEU A 84 -0.68 -21.29 11.18
C LEU A 84 -2.10 -20.74 11.26
N GLU A 85 -2.26 -19.48 11.63
CA GLU A 85 -3.54 -18.80 11.68
C GLU A 85 -3.56 -17.62 10.67
N PRO A 86 -4.72 -17.19 10.19
CA PRO A 86 -4.83 -15.98 9.39
C PRO A 86 -4.65 -14.74 10.27
N PHE A 87 -4.07 -13.69 9.70
CA PHE A 87 -4.12 -12.36 10.31
C PHE A 87 -5.56 -11.89 10.47
N ASP A 88 -5.84 -11.10 11.50
CA ASP A 88 -7.14 -10.44 11.64
C ASP A 88 -7.35 -9.38 10.57
N GLU A 89 -6.27 -8.64 10.24
CA GLU A 89 -6.32 -7.53 9.28
C GLU A 89 -5.07 -7.52 8.39
N ILE A 90 -5.26 -7.22 7.09
CA ILE A 90 -4.18 -6.99 6.11
C ILE A 90 -4.35 -5.59 5.55
N TYR A 91 -3.28 -4.80 5.58
CA TYR A 91 -3.21 -3.46 5.03
C TYR A 91 -2.29 -3.48 3.80
N GLN A 92 -2.89 -3.36 2.62
CA GLN A 92 -2.17 -3.43 1.35
C GLN A 92 -1.83 -2.03 0.84
N PHE A 93 -0.57 -1.62 1.01
CA PHE A 93 0.01 -0.38 0.52
C PHE A 93 1.14 -0.62 -0.48
N ALA A 94 1.57 -1.88 -0.66
CA ALA A 94 2.65 -2.20 -1.57
C ALA A 94 2.23 -1.95 -3.02
N ALA A 95 2.99 -1.14 -3.73
CA ALA A 95 2.79 -0.83 -5.13
C ALA A 95 4.09 -0.28 -5.71
N ASP A 96 4.28 -0.43 -6.99
CA ASP A 96 5.30 0.33 -7.70
C ASP A 96 4.72 1.71 -8.05
N MET A 97 5.16 2.72 -7.31
CA MET A 97 4.58 4.06 -7.41
C MET A 97 5.57 5.15 -6.98
N GLY A 98 5.28 6.37 -7.39
CA GLY A 98 6.06 7.56 -7.07
C GLY A 98 5.27 8.86 -7.15
N GLY A 99 5.98 9.97 -7.27
CA GLY A 99 5.40 11.28 -7.62
C GLY A 99 5.05 11.40 -9.10
N ALA A 100 4.59 12.58 -9.53
CA ALA A 100 4.19 12.84 -10.92
C ALA A 100 5.30 12.51 -11.93
N GLY A 101 6.56 12.84 -11.61
CA GLY A 101 7.71 12.52 -12.47
C GLY A 101 8.01 11.02 -12.61
N PHE A 102 7.40 10.15 -11.83
CA PHE A 102 7.50 8.70 -11.96
C PHE A 102 6.30 8.11 -12.70
N ILE A 103 5.10 8.67 -12.47
CA ILE A 103 3.83 8.12 -12.95
C ILE A 103 3.51 8.58 -14.39
N PHE A 104 3.87 9.83 -14.77
CA PHE A 104 3.41 10.45 -16.02
C PHE A 104 4.48 10.55 -17.11
N THR A 105 5.69 9.98 -16.91
CA THR A 105 6.73 10.01 -17.95
C THR A 105 6.54 8.94 -19.03
N GLY A 106 5.78 7.88 -18.73
CA GLY A 106 5.66 6.69 -19.58
C GLY A 106 6.78 5.66 -19.40
N ASP A 107 7.89 6.05 -18.81
CA ASP A 107 9.10 5.20 -18.69
C ASP A 107 8.89 4.00 -17.75
N ASN A 108 7.93 4.09 -16.83
CA ASN A 108 7.69 3.09 -15.79
C ASN A 108 6.34 2.37 -15.93
N ASP A 109 5.58 2.62 -16.99
CA ASP A 109 4.20 2.15 -17.14
C ASP A 109 4.07 0.63 -17.04
N ALA A 110 4.96 -0.10 -17.73
CA ALA A 110 4.96 -1.55 -17.72
C ALA A 110 5.23 -2.12 -16.31
N ASP A 111 6.20 -1.56 -15.60
CA ASP A 111 6.56 -1.99 -14.24
C ASP A 111 5.44 -1.64 -13.24
N ILE A 112 4.85 -0.44 -13.35
CA ILE A 112 3.71 -0.01 -12.53
C ILE A 112 2.55 -0.98 -12.68
N MET A 113 2.14 -1.25 -13.93
CA MET A 113 1.03 -2.16 -14.23
C MET A 113 1.33 -3.59 -13.79
N HIS A 114 2.50 -4.12 -14.15
CA HIS A 114 2.87 -5.49 -13.87
C HIS A 114 3.04 -5.75 -12.37
N ASN A 115 3.92 -4.99 -11.72
CA ASN A 115 4.33 -5.28 -10.35
C ASN A 115 3.17 -5.04 -9.36
N SER A 116 2.44 -3.92 -9.52
CA SER A 116 1.33 -3.60 -8.63
C SER A 116 0.17 -4.57 -8.79
N ALA A 117 -0.20 -4.92 -10.05
CA ALA A 117 -1.24 -5.92 -10.30
C ALA A 117 -0.85 -7.29 -9.75
N LEU A 118 0.40 -7.72 -9.97
CA LEU A 118 0.89 -9.03 -9.52
C LEU A 118 0.87 -9.17 -8.00
N ILE A 119 1.27 -8.14 -7.25
CA ILE A 119 1.15 -8.13 -5.79
C ILE A 119 -0.30 -8.35 -5.34
N ASN A 120 -1.26 -7.64 -5.96
CA ASN A 120 -2.68 -7.74 -5.61
C ASN A 120 -3.28 -9.11 -6.00
N LEU A 121 -2.89 -9.65 -7.15
CA LEU A 121 -3.28 -11.00 -7.59
C LEU A 121 -2.75 -12.07 -6.64
N ASN A 122 -1.46 -12.02 -6.30
CA ASN A 122 -0.84 -12.95 -5.37
C ASN A 122 -1.52 -12.91 -4.00
N LEU A 123 -1.75 -11.71 -3.45
CA LEU A 123 -2.41 -11.55 -2.16
C LEU A 123 -3.79 -12.20 -2.15
N LEU A 124 -4.62 -11.90 -3.12
CA LEU A 124 -6.00 -12.40 -3.15
C LEU A 124 -6.06 -13.91 -3.41
N GLN A 125 -5.21 -14.42 -4.30
CA GLN A 125 -5.12 -15.85 -4.60
C GLN A 125 -4.65 -16.66 -3.37
N GLU A 126 -3.57 -16.25 -2.75
CA GLU A 126 -3.00 -16.96 -1.60
C GLU A 126 -3.89 -16.84 -0.36
N GLN A 127 -4.51 -15.67 -0.13
CA GLN A 127 -5.49 -15.50 0.95
C GLN A 127 -6.73 -16.39 0.74
N LEU A 128 -7.24 -16.50 -0.49
CA LEU A 128 -8.34 -17.40 -0.80
C LEU A 128 -7.97 -18.87 -0.56
N ALA A 129 -6.78 -19.28 -1.01
CA ALA A 129 -6.27 -20.63 -0.79
C ALA A 129 -6.14 -20.95 0.72
N PHE A 130 -5.62 -20.00 1.49
CA PHE A 130 -5.47 -20.12 2.92
C PHE A 130 -6.80 -20.18 3.67
N ASN A 131 -7.78 -19.35 3.28
CA ASN A 131 -9.13 -19.37 3.82
C ASN A 131 -9.82 -20.73 3.59
N LYS A 132 -9.66 -21.32 2.39
CA LYS A 132 -10.18 -22.66 2.08
C LYS A 132 -9.54 -23.74 2.95
N LEU A 133 -8.21 -23.69 3.09
CA LEU A 133 -7.47 -24.62 3.95
C LEU A 133 -7.93 -24.56 5.41
N LYS A 134 -8.14 -23.36 5.92
CA LYS A 134 -8.55 -23.11 7.32
C LYS A 134 -10.06 -23.21 7.55
N GLN A 135 -10.87 -23.28 6.51
CA GLN A 135 -12.33 -23.17 6.57
C GLN A 135 -12.79 -21.92 7.34
N LYS A 136 -12.01 -20.86 7.25
CA LYS A 136 -12.23 -19.58 7.93
C LYS A 136 -12.07 -18.45 6.92
N ASN A 137 -12.94 -17.45 7.03
CA ASN A 137 -12.85 -16.20 6.26
C ASN A 137 -12.97 -15.02 7.21
N LYS A 138 -11.93 -14.77 8.01
CA LYS A 138 -11.92 -13.75 9.06
C LYS A 138 -11.06 -12.52 8.71
N THR A 139 -10.06 -12.70 7.86
CA THR A 139 -9.10 -11.62 7.53
C THR A 139 -9.82 -10.50 6.79
N LYS A 140 -9.74 -9.29 7.33
CA LYS A 140 -10.20 -8.08 6.66
C LYS A 140 -9.04 -7.50 5.85
N ILE A 141 -9.29 -7.18 4.59
CA ILE A 141 -8.27 -6.57 3.73
C ILE A 141 -8.63 -5.10 3.51
N PHE A 142 -7.70 -4.23 3.83
CA PHE A 142 -7.73 -2.83 3.42
C PHE A 142 -6.83 -2.67 2.19
N TYR A 143 -7.35 -2.05 1.13
CA TYR A 143 -6.61 -1.72 -0.08
C TYR A 143 -6.52 -0.21 -0.28
N SER A 144 -5.31 0.28 -0.52
CA SER A 144 -5.06 1.67 -0.87
C SER A 144 -5.17 1.87 -2.39
N SER A 145 -6.31 2.39 -2.83
CA SER A 145 -6.49 2.91 -4.16
C SER A 145 -6.02 4.37 -4.25
N SER A 146 -6.29 5.05 -5.34
CA SER A 146 -5.85 6.42 -5.62
C SER A 146 -6.92 7.22 -6.32
N ALA A 147 -6.90 8.54 -6.13
CA ALA A 147 -7.70 9.47 -6.92
C ALA A 147 -7.34 9.45 -8.42
N CYS A 148 -6.14 8.99 -8.79
CA CYS A 148 -5.73 8.82 -10.19
C CYS A 148 -6.60 7.81 -10.95
N MET A 149 -7.43 7.01 -10.25
CA MET A 149 -8.37 6.09 -10.90
C MET A 149 -9.63 6.78 -11.42
N TYR A 150 -9.92 8.03 -10.99
CA TYR A 150 -11.05 8.78 -11.53
C TYR A 150 -10.81 9.20 -12.97
N PRO A 151 -11.87 9.35 -13.76
CA PRO A 151 -11.75 9.87 -15.13
C PRO A 151 -11.06 11.23 -15.15
N GLU A 152 -10.17 11.43 -16.13
CA GLU A 152 -9.45 12.68 -16.29
C GLU A 152 -10.39 13.89 -16.35
N HIS A 153 -11.51 13.80 -17.08
CA HIS A 153 -12.48 14.88 -17.22
C HIS A 153 -13.13 15.32 -15.90
N ASN A 154 -13.13 14.46 -14.87
CA ASN A 154 -13.62 14.82 -13.53
C ASN A 154 -12.65 15.75 -12.77
N GLN A 155 -11.42 15.89 -13.23
CA GLN A 155 -10.34 16.57 -12.53
C GLN A 155 -9.81 17.80 -13.29
N LEU A 156 -10.31 18.08 -14.51
CA LEU A 156 -9.83 19.18 -15.35
C LEU A 156 -10.19 20.57 -14.79
N ASP A 157 -11.30 20.71 -14.07
CA ASP A 157 -11.66 21.96 -13.40
C ASP A 157 -11.19 21.95 -11.95
N PRO A 158 -10.09 22.62 -11.59
CA PRO A 158 -9.58 22.63 -10.22
C PRO A 158 -10.53 23.29 -9.21
N LYS A 159 -11.51 24.09 -9.69
CA LYS A 159 -12.50 24.75 -8.84
C LYS A 159 -13.73 23.90 -8.57
N ASN A 160 -13.96 22.87 -9.40
CA ASN A 160 -15.12 21.99 -9.29
C ASN A 160 -14.77 20.54 -9.67
N PRO A 161 -13.80 19.89 -8.99
CA PRO A 161 -13.47 18.51 -9.28
C PRO A 161 -14.61 17.59 -8.85
N ASP A 162 -14.95 16.59 -9.67
CA ASP A 162 -15.91 15.54 -9.31
C ASP A 162 -15.21 14.22 -8.99
N CYS A 163 -14.75 14.09 -7.76
CA CYS A 163 -14.11 12.89 -7.23
C CYS A 163 -15.00 12.15 -6.21
N ARG A 164 -16.31 12.18 -6.39
CA ARG A 164 -17.26 11.39 -5.60
C ARG A 164 -17.08 9.90 -5.93
N GLU A 165 -17.38 9.03 -4.97
CA GLU A 165 -17.18 7.58 -5.12
C GLU A 165 -17.93 7.00 -6.32
N ASP A 166 -19.09 7.54 -6.67
CA ASP A 166 -19.94 7.11 -7.79
C ASP A 166 -19.53 7.68 -9.15
N SER A 167 -18.64 8.69 -9.19
CA SER A 167 -18.19 9.33 -10.42
C SER A 167 -17.05 8.61 -11.16
N ALA A 168 -16.66 7.42 -10.69
CA ALA A 168 -15.57 6.64 -11.28
C ALA A 168 -15.87 6.10 -12.69
N TYR A 169 -17.11 6.18 -13.14
CA TYR A 169 -17.53 5.66 -14.43
C TYR A 169 -18.36 6.69 -15.21
N PRO A 170 -18.23 6.71 -16.56
CA PRO A 170 -17.38 5.86 -17.40
C PRO A 170 -15.89 6.07 -17.10
N ALA A 171 -15.12 4.97 -17.08
CA ALA A 171 -13.71 5.00 -16.71
C ALA A 171 -12.84 5.64 -17.80
N ASN A 172 -11.99 6.58 -17.41
CA ASN A 172 -10.97 7.18 -18.26
C ASN A 172 -9.83 7.77 -17.40
N PRO A 173 -9.11 6.94 -16.61
CA PRO A 173 -7.92 7.40 -15.92
C PRO A 173 -6.87 8.01 -16.87
N ASP A 174 -6.10 8.96 -16.35
CA ASP A 174 -5.11 9.74 -17.09
C ASP A 174 -3.73 9.06 -17.20
N SER A 175 -3.57 7.88 -16.57
CA SER A 175 -2.28 7.20 -16.48
C SER A 175 -2.46 5.69 -16.29
N GLU A 176 -1.44 4.91 -16.66
CA GLU A 176 -1.42 3.47 -16.43
C GLU A 176 -1.49 3.13 -14.93
N TYR A 177 -0.93 3.97 -14.08
CA TYR A 177 -1.13 3.88 -12.64
C TYR A 177 -2.60 3.97 -12.22
N GLY A 178 -3.35 4.91 -12.81
CA GLY A 178 -4.78 5.06 -12.57
C GLY A 178 -5.57 3.83 -13.03
N TRP A 179 -5.23 3.30 -14.20
CA TRP A 179 -5.84 2.07 -14.75
C TRP A 179 -5.54 0.85 -13.88
N GLU A 180 -4.30 0.69 -13.40
CA GLU A 180 -3.95 -0.39 -12.45
C GLU A 180 -4.79 -0.30 -11.18
N LYS A 181 -4.89 0.91 -10.59
CA LYS A 181 -5.67 1.12 -9.38
C LYS A 181 -7.15 0.78 -9.56
N LEU A 182 -7.75 1.19 -10.68
CA LEU A 182 -9.12 0.84 -11.02
C LEU A 182 -9.31 -0.67 -11.26
N PHE A 183 -8.39 -1.30 -11.98
CA PHE A 183 -8.39 -2.76 -12.16
C PHE A 183 -8.35 -3.48 -10.82
N SER A 184 -7.43 -3.09 -9.94
CA SER A 184 -7.30 -3.69 -8.62
C SER A 184 -8.53 -3.48 -7.75
N GLU A 185 -9.18 -2.31 -7.74
CA GLU A 185 -10.47 -2.13 -7.05
C GLU A 185 -11.51 -3.15 -7.51
N ARG A 186 -11.65 -3.31 -8.83
CA ARG A 186 -12.61 -4.28 -9.40
C ARG A 186 -12.26 -5.71 -9.01
N LEU A 187 -10.97 -6.05 -8.98
CA LEU A 187 -10.48 -7.36 -8.56
C LEU A 187 -10.85 -7.63 -7.09
N TYR A 188 -10.57 -6.70 -6.18
CA TYR A 188 -10.93 -6.81 -4.76
C TYR A 188 -12.45 -6.96 -4.57
N PHE A 189 -13.25 -6.17 -5.26
CA PHE A 189 -14.71 -6.27 -5.21
C PHE A 189 -15.22 -7.62 -5.78
N ALA A 190 -14.60 -8.15 -6.83
CA ALA A 190 -14.96 -9.46 -7.36
C ALA A 190 -14.67 -10.58 -6.35
N PHE A 191 -13.52 -10.56 -5.68
CA PHE A 191 -13.18 -11.52 -4.64
C PHE A 191 -14.09 -11.38 -3.41
N ASN A 192 -14.47 -10.16 -3.04
CA ASN A 192 -15.47 -9.94 -1.98
C ASN A 192 -16.82 -10.58 -2.36
N ARG A 193 -17.35 -10.33 -3.57
CA ARG A 193 -18.64 -10.88 -4.01
C ARG A 193 -18.64 -12.40 -4.14
N ASN A 194 -17.57 -12.96 -4.72
CA ASN A 194 -17.54 -14.39 -5.08
C ASN A 194 -17.09 -15.29 -3.92
N TYR A 195 -16.24 -14.77 -3.05
CA TYR A 195 -15.58 -15.55 -2.00
C TYR A 195 -15.79 -15.01 -0.58
N ASN A 196 -16.59 -13.96 -0.43
CA ASN A 196 -16.88 -13.29 0.86
C ASN A 196 -15.62 -12.83 1.62
N ILE A 197 -14.55 -12.47 0.93
CA ILE A 197 -13.37 -11.88 1.56
C ILE A 197 -13.72 -10.44 1.96
N PRO A 198 -13.71 -10.08 3.26
CA PRO A 198 -14.07 -8.72 3.68
C PRO A 198 -13.02 -7.71 3.19
N VAL A 199 -13.43 -6.78 2.33
CA VAL A 199 -12.56 -5.74 1.76
C VAL A 199 -13.06 -4.35 2.12
N ARG A 200 -12.13 -3.43 2.37
CA ARG A 200 -12.34 -1.98 2.43
C ARG A 200 -11.33 -1.31 1.51
N ILE A 201 -11.80 -0.38 0.71
CA ILE A 201 -10.98 0.36 -0.25
C ILE A 201 -11.05 1.84 0.09
N ALA A 202 -9.91 2.51 0.10
CA ALA A 202 -9.84 3.98 0.19
C ALA A 202 -9.10 4.52 -1.02
N ARG A 203 -9.72 5.48 -1.71
CA ARG A 203 -9.13 6.24 -2.81
C ARG A 203 -8.38 7.42 -2.22
N TYR A 204 -7.07 7.28 -2.11
CA TYR A 204 -6.24 8.32 -1.54
C TYR A 204 -6.05 9.46 -2.55
N HIS A 205 -6.34 10.67 -2.11
CA HIS A 205 -5.83 11.88 -2.73
C HIS A 205 -4.35 12.07 -2.37
N ASN A 206 -3.76 13.22 -2.66
CA ASN A 206 -2.35 13.44 -2.39
C ASN A 206 -2.06 13.41 -0.89
N ILE A 207 -1.43 12.33 -0.43
CA ILE A 207 -0.97 12.17 0.94
C ILE A 207 0.44 12.75 1.07
N PHE A 208 0.68 13.56 2.09
CA PHE A 208 1.97 14.15 2.43
C PHE A 208 2.17 14.20 3.94
N GLY A 209 3.40 14.30 4.39
CA GLY A 209 3.73 14.38 5.81
C GLY A 209 5.17 14.00 6.13
N PRO A 210 5.54 13.93 7.41
CA PRO A 210 6.88 13.51 7.82
C PRO A 210 7.20 12.08 7.39
N LYS A 211 8.48 11.77 7.26
CA LYS A 211 9.00 10.47 6.79
C LYS A 211 8.66 10.14 5.33
N THR A 212 8.33 11.15 4.51
CA THR A 212 8.14 10.97 3.07
C THR A 212 9.42 11.21 2.29
N THR A 213 9.52 10.64 1.09
CA THR A 213 10.60 10.98 0.14
C THR A 213 10.52 12.46 -0.22
N TRP A 214 11.65 13.17 -0.15
CA TRP A 214 11.73 14.63 -0.36
C TRP A 214 12.69 15.03 -1.49
N LYS A 215 13.38 14.04 -2.11
CA LYS A 215 14.27 14.23 -3.26
C LYS A 215 14.35 12.96 -4.11
N GLY A 216 14.87 13.07 -5.34
CA GLY A 216 15.19 11.93 -6.21
C GLY A 216 14.08 11.59 -7.22
N GLY A 217 13.14 12.51 -7.49
CA GLY A 217 12.14 12.40 -8.56
C GLY A 217 10.86 11.63 -8.17
N ARG A 218 10.80 11.05 -6.97
CA ARG A 218 9.59 10.36 -6.46
C ARG A 218 8.86 11.16 -5.39
N GLU A 219 9.34 12.35 -5.05
CA GLU A 219 8.73 13.22 -4.06
C GLU A 219 7.43 13.85 -4.55
N LYS A 220 6.51 14.06 -3.61
CA LYS A 220 5.29 14.84 -3.84
C LYS A 220 5.56 16.34 -3.71
N ALA A 221 4.76 17.17 -4.39
CA ALA A 221 4.95 18.63 -4.45
C ALA A 221 5.18 19.29 -3.08
N PRO A 222 4.42 19.00 -1.99
CA PRO A 222 4.70 19.63 -0.69
C PRO A 222 6.10 19.32 -0.15
N ALA A 223 6.59 18.08 -0.31
CA ALA A 223 7.92 17.70 0.13
C ALA A 223 9.02 18.38 -0.70
N ALA A 224 8.82 18.45 -2.03
CA ALA A 224 9.73 19.14 -2.94
C ALA A 224 9.81 20.63 -2.63
N ILE A 225 8.68 21.29 -2.38
CA ILE A 225 8.63 22.72 -2.03
C ILE A 225 9.31 22.97 -0.68
N CYS A 226 9.02 22.16 0.35
CA CYS A 226 9.69 22.26 1.65
C CYS A 226 11.21 22.15 1.51
N ARG A 227 11.70 21.18 0.70
CA ARG A 227 13.12 21.03 0.42
C ARG A 227 13.69 22.29 -0.25
N LYS A 228 13.06 22.74 -1.34
CA LYS A 228 13.52 23.91 -2.08
C LYS A 228 13.62 25.15 -1.17
N VAL A 229 12.64 25.36 -0.31
CA VAL A 229 12.66 26.48 0.67
C VAL A 229 13.79 26.30 1.69
N ALA A 230 14.00 25.09 2.20
CA ALA A 230 15.05 24.81 3.17
C ALA A 230 16.47 24.94 2.58
N GLU A 231 16.63 24.75 1.28
CA GLU A 231 17.90 24.89 0.55
C GLU A 231 18.22 26.33 0.15
N VAL A 232 17.27 27.27 0.29
CA VAL A 232 17.54 28.70 0.02
C VAL A 232 18.55 29.25 1.03
N PRO A 233 19.61 29.97 0.59
CA PRO A 233 20.56 30.60 1.50
C PRO A 233 19.90 31.58 2.47
N PHE A 234 20.41 31.67 3.70
CA PHE A 234 19.85 32.53 4.74
C PHE A 234 19.77 34.02 4.34
N VAL A 235 20.64 34.44 3.42
CA VAL A 235 20.64 35.82 2.87
C VAL A 235 19.53 36.08 1.84
N GLY A 236 18.69 35.09 1.57
CA GLY A 236 17.57 35.17 0.62
C GLY A 236 17.87 34.50 -0.71
N GLY A 237 16.83 34.23 -1.47
CA GLY A 237 16.89 33.60 -2.78
C GLY A 237 15.49 33.39 -3.38
N ALA A 238 15.43 32.87 -4.61
CA ALA A 238 14.21 32.50 -5.30
C ALA A 238 13.99 30.97 -5.24
N VAL A 239 12.75 30.57 -5.08
CA VAL A 239 12.33 29.18 -5.21
C VAL A 239 11.51 29.04 -6.49
N GLU A 240 11.97 28.20 -7.40
CA GLU A 240 11.20 27.86 -8.60
C GLU A 240 10.07 26.90 -8.24
N VAL A 241 8.83 27.29 -8.52
CA VAL A 241 7.62 26.48 -8.38
C VAL A 241 7.02 26.26 -9.77
N TRP A 242 6.71 25.02 -10.10
CA TRP A 242 6.11 24.66 -11.39
C TRP A 242 4.60 24.53 -11.22
N GLY A 243 3.85 25.09 -12.15
CA GLY A 243 2.40 25.15 -12.17
C GLY A 243 1.89 26.60 -12.05
N ASP A 244 0.66 26.80 -12.46
CA ASP A 244 -0.05 28.09 -12.41
C ASP A 244 -0.71 28.32 -11.06
#